data_48d213022d61c7bfea87e979508aea4a
#
_entry.id   48d213022d61c7bfea87e979508aea4a
#
_cell.length_a   1.000
_cell.length_b   1.000
_cell.length_c   1.000
_cell.angle_alpha   90.00
_cell.angle_beta   90.00
_cell.angle_gamma   90.00
#
_symmetry.space_group_name_H-M   'P 1'
#
loop_
_entity.id
_entity.type
_entity.pdbx_description
1 polymer ?
#
loop_
_entity_poly.entity_id
_entity_poly.type
_entity_poly.pdbx_seq_one_letter_code
_entity_poly.pdbx_strand_id
1 'polypeptide(L)'
;MRPIHYTFALAALAGMLTGCTTTAPKVVTYEMGRRVSVGHLVYTVFETQWLTQLGSGADVRIPEHRFFLVRLSAVNGGSEQMAIPDLTIEDDQGNTYDELPNGEGVSGWIGYLRQARPAESMDGHIVFDAPPRHYKLRVLDETGDHAALIDIPLNFNAESPAAPMPILSTPGAPAPLTSPGKK
;
A
#
# COMPACT_ATOMS: atom_id res chain seq x y z
N MET A 1 -72.85 50.06 -19.13
CA MET A 1 -71.95 49.42 -18.15
C MET A 1 -71.45 48.13 -18.77
N ARG A 2 -70.17 48.10 -19.22
CA ARG A 2 -69.55 46.93 -19.81
C ARG A 2 -68.54 46.37 -18.85
N PRO A 3 -68.55 45.08 -18.49
CA PRO A 3 -67.48 44.47 -17.68
C PRO A 3 -66.24 44.14 -18.54
N ILE A 4 -65.09 44.57 -18.11
CA ILE A 4 -63.75 44.29 -18.67
C ILE A 4 -63.30 42.93 -18.16
N HIS A 5 -63.12 41.98 -19.06
CA HIS A 5 -62.54 40.68 -18.78
C HIS A 5 -61.02 40.79 -18.83
N TYR A 6 -60.34 40.63 -17.68
CA TYR A 6 -58.90 40.45 -17.60
C TYR A 6 -58.56 38.96 -17.77
N THR A 7 -58.06 38.61 -18.93
CA THR A 7 -57.47 37.30 -19.18
C THR A 7 -56.03 37.29 -18.67
N PHE A 8 -55.83 36.60 -17.55
CA PHE A 8 -54.49 36.31 -17.05
C PHE A 8 -53.83 35.22 -17.91
N ALA A 9 -52.83 35.58 -18.69
CA ALA A 9 -51.95 34.63 -19.37
C ALA A 9 -50.89 34.14 -18.38
N LEU A 10 -51.04 32.91 -17.91
CA LEU A 10 -50.07 32.23 -17.05
C LEU A 10 -48.97 31.65 -17.96
N ALA A 11 -47.84 32.34 -18.09
CA ALA A 11 -46.65 31.84 -18.80
C ALA A 11 -45.93 30.83 -17.93
N ALA A 12 -46.07 29.54 -18.22
CA ALA A 12 -45.33 28.46 -17.59
C ALA A 12 -43.87 28.49 -18.07
N LEU A 13 -42.96 29.01 -17.24
CA LEU A 13 -41.53 28.96 -17.42
C LEU A 13 -41.01 27.58 -17.05
N ALA A 14 -40.98 26.64 -18.01
CA ALA A 14 -40.34 25.33 -17.82
C ALA A 14 -38.83 25.53 -17.87
N GLY A 15 -38.22 25.68 -16.68
CA GLY A 15 -36.76 25.68 -16.51
C GLY A 15 -36.20 24.29 -16.82
N MET A 16 -35.50 24.16 -17.94
CA MET A 16 -34.68 22.97 -18.25
C MET A 16 -33.50 22.95 -17.32
N LEU A 17 -33.58 22.15 -16.22
CA LEU A 17 -32.46 21.75 -15.43
C LEU A 17 -31.62 20.72 -16.22
N THR A 18 -30.72 21.21 -17.08
CA THR A 18 -29.67 20.38 -17.65
C THR A 18 -28.69 20.05 -16.51
N GLY A 19 -28.96 18.96 -15.78
CA GLY A 19 -28.01 18.40 -14.82
C GLY A 19 -26.77 17.93 -15.57
N CYS A 20 -25.66 18.65 -15.42
CA CYS A 20 -24.35 18.11 -15.77
C CYS A 20 -24.09 16.89 -14.89
N THR A 21 -24.31 15.69 -15.42
CA THR A 21 -23.82 14.47 -14.79
C THR A 21 -22.30 14.47 -14.96
N THR A 22 -21.59 15.02 -13.98
CA THR A 22 -20.14 14.84 -13.88
C THR A 22 -19.90 13.37 -13.59
N THR A 23 -19.60 12.58 -14.62
CA THR A 23 -19.17 11.20 -14.44
C THR A 23 -17.85 11.25 -13.66
N ALA A 24 -17.85 10.78 -12.42
CA ALA A 24 -16.62 10.66 -11.64
C ALA A 24 -15.59 9.87 -12.47
N PRO A 25 -14.32 10.29 -12.51
CA PRO A 25 -13.28 9.58 -13.26
C PRO A 25 -13.23 8.13 -12.76
N LYS A 26 -13.32 7.18 -13.70
CA LYS A 26 -13.25 5.76 -13.38
C LYS A 26 -11.82 5.44 -12.90
N VAL A 27 -11.66 5.16 -11.61
CA VAL A 27 -10.40 4.71 -11.06
C VAL A 27 -10.09 3.31 -11.60
N VAL A 28 -8.92 3.13 -12.20
CA VAL A 28 -8.48 1.86 -12.79
C VAL A 28 -7.71 1.06 -11.74
N THR A 29 -7.98 -0.25 -11.66
CA THR A 29 -7.25 -1.18 -10.81
C THR A 29 -6.22 -1.96 -11.62
N TYR A 30 -4.99 -2.04 -11.10
CA TYR A 30 -3.87 -2.77 -11.67
C TYR A 30 -3.43 -3.89 -10.72
N GLU A 31 -2.84 -4.93 -11.26
CA GLU A 31 -2.24 -6.00 -10.46
C GLU A 31 -0.91 -5.55 -9.84
N MET A 32 -0.57 -6.10 -8.67
CA MET A 32 0.75 -5.93 -8.06
C MET A 32 1.86 -6.35 -9.02
N GLY A 33 3.02 -5.67 -8.98
CA GLY A 33 4.14 -5.87 -9.91
C GLY A 33 4.04 -5.09 -11.22
N ARG A 34 2.88 -4.48 -11.53
CA ARG A 34 2.72 -3.64 -12.73
C ARG A 34 3.24 -2.22 -12.48
N ARG A 35 3.80 -1.61 -13.51
CA ARG A 35 4.09 -0.18 -13.50
C ARG A 35 2.81 0.60 -13.75
N VAL A 36 2.47 1.48 -12.81
CA VAL A 36 1.23 2.26 -12.81
C VAL A 36 1.59 3.73 -12.87
N SER A 37 1.25 4.40 -13.98
CA SER A 37 1.48 5.84 -14.14
C SER A 37 0.22 6.60 -13.73
N VAL A 38 0.38 7.59 -12.84
CA VAL A 38 -0.67 8.52 -12.42
C VAL A 38 -0.05 9.91 -12.44
N GLY A 39 -0.51 10.77 -13.33
CA GLY A 39 0.15 12.04 -13.61
C GLY A 39 1.60 11.81 -14.07
N HIS A 40 2.54 12.47 -13.42
CA HIS A 40 3.97 12.31 -13.66
C HIS A 40 4.62 11.25 -12.77
N LEU A 41 3.89 10.70 -11.80
CA LEU A 41 4.41 9.67 -10.90
C LEU A 41 4.18 8.28 -11.48
N VAL A 42 5.18 7.41 -11.34
CA VAL A 42 5.11 6.01 -11.76
C VAL A 42 5.38 5.11 -10.57
N TYR A 43 4.39 4.32 -10.19
CA TYR A 43 4.44 3.42 -9.04
C TYR A 43 4.62 1.97 -9.48
N THR A 44 5.34 1.20 -8.67
CA THR A 44 5.43 -0.25 -8.79
C THR A 44 5.47 -0.86 -7.39
N VAL A 45 4.54 -1.74 -7.06
CA VAL A 45 4.54 -2.51 -5.80
C VAL A 45 5.21 -3.84 -6.05
N PHE A 46 6.20 -4.21 -5.22
CA PHE A 46 7.00 -5.43 -5.41
C PHE A 46 6.60 -6.54 -4.46
N GLU A 47 6.46 -6.22 -3.18
CA GLU A 47 6.18 -7.22 -2.15
C GLU A 47 5.46 -6.59 -0.96
N THR A 48 4.86 -7.44 -0.13
CA THR A 48 4.20 -7.02 1.10
C THR A 48 4.54 -7.96 2.24
N GLN A 49 4.52 -7.43 3.46
CA GLN A 49 4.80 -8.19 4.66
C GLN A 49 3.88 -7.78 5.81
N TRP A 50 3.45 -8.78 6.59
CA TRP A 50 2.68 -8.56 7.81
C TRP A 50 3.57 -8.81 9.03
N LEU A 51 3.62 -7.84 9.95
CA LEU A 51 4.38 -7.94 11.18
C LEU A 51 3.49 -7.72 12.41
N THR A 52 3.81 -8.42 13.50
CA THR A 52 3.13 -8.26 14.79
C THR A 52 3.74 -7.15 15.63
N GLN A 53 4.97 -6.73 15.29
CA GLN A 53 5.70 -5.68 15.98
C GLN A 53 6.78 -5.09 15.07
N LEU A 54 7.23 -3.88 15.38
CA LEU A 54 8.39 -3.23 14.77
C LEU A 54 9.41 -2.91 15.86
N GLY A 55 10.70 -2.89 15.49
CA GLY A 55 11.79 -2.66 16.43
C GLY A 55 12.15 -3.87 17.27
N SER A 56 13.00 -3.68 18.26
CA SER A 56 13.47 -4.73 19.18
C SER A 56 13.84 -4.15 20.54
N GLY A 57 13.82 -4.99 21.58
CA GLY A 57 14.21 -4.57 22.93
C GLY A 57 13.27 -3.54 23.53
N ALA A 58 13.81 -2.39 23.97
CA ALA A 58 13.04 -1.33 24.62
C ALA A 58 12.22 -0.48 23.63
N ASP A 59 12.57 -0.50 22.33
CA ASP A 59 11.97 0.31 21.29
C ASP A 59 10.94 -0.47 20.46
N VAL A 60 10.37 -1.53 21.06
CA VAL A 60 9.33 -2.32 20.40
C VAL A 60 8.05 -1.51 20.27
N ARG A 61 7.53 -1.42 19.03
CA ARG A 61 6.23 -0.86 18.72
C ARG A 61 5.24 -1.97 18.43
N ILE A 62 4.09 -1.91 19.09
CA ILE A 62 2.98 -2.85 18.90
C ILE A 62 1.87 -2.11 18.15
N PRO A 63 1.33 -2.64 17.05
CA PRO A 63 0.24 -2.02 16.31
C PRO A 63 -1.10 -2.27 17.02
N GLU A 64 -2.12 -1.51 16.65
CA GLU A 64 -3.51 -1.79 17.09
C GLU A 64 -4.04 -3.08 16.44
N HIS A 65 -3.69 -3.29 15.18
CA HIS A 65 -4.04 -4.49 14.41
C HIS A 65 -2.78 -5.29 14.05
N ARG A 66 -2.21 -4.98 12.89
CA ARG A 66 -0.91 -5.49 12.42
C ARG A 66 -0.22 -4.45 11.56
N PHE A 67 1.10 -4.38 11.65
CA PHE A 67 1.86 -3.60 10.68
C PHE A 67 1.82 -4.30 9.33
N PHE A 68 1.36 -3.56 8.33
CA PHE A 68 1.38 -3.98 6.94
C PHE A 68 2.41 -3.14 6.20
N LEU A 69 3.50 -3.78 5.80
CA LEU A 69 4.58 -3.17 5.03
C LEU A 69 4.34 -3.42 3.56
N VAL A 70 4.43 -2.37 2.75
CA VAL A 70 4.36 -2.44 1.30
C VAL A 70 5.68 -1.91 0.74
N ARG A 71 6.43 -2.78 0.05
CA ARG A 71 7.63 -2.37 -0.67
C ARG A 71 7.26 -1.89 -2.06
N LEU A 72 7.63 -0.66 -2.36
CA LEU A 72 7.31 -0.04 -3.64
C LEU A 72 8.47 0.80 -4.17
N SER A 73 8.38 1.13 -5.45
CA SER A 73 9.13 2.20 -6.11
C SER A 73 8.16 3.27 -6.54
N ALA A 74 8.53 4.54 -6.33
CA ALA A 74 7.86 5.70 -6.86
C ALA A 74 8.87 6.54 -7.65
N VAL A 75 8.63 6.71 -8.95
CA VAL A 75 9.53 7.43 -9.88
C VAL A 75 8.87 8.72 -10.32
N ASN A 76 9.63 9.81 -10.23
CA ASN A 76 9.23 11.08 -10.85
C ASN A 76 9.60 11.06 -12.34
N GLY A 77 8.60 10.91 -13.21
CA GLY A 77 8.75 10.98 -14.67
C GLY A 77 8.59 12.39 -15.24
N GLY A 78 8.37 13.42 -14.40
CA GLY A 78 8.25 14.80 -14.81
C GLY A 78 9.61 15.52 -14.93
N SER A 79 9.56 16.79 -15.29
CA SER A 79 10.73 17.65 -15.49
C SER A 79 11.08 18.50 -14.26
N GLU A 80 10.25 18.51 -13.23
CA GLU A 80 10.42 19.30 -12.02
C GLU A 80 10.42 18.40 -10.77
N GLN A 81 10.97 18.91 -9.68
CA GLN A 81 10.88 18.25 -8.38
C GLN A 81 9.43 18.29 -7.91
N MET A 82 8.91 17.15 -7.44
CA MET A 82 7.53 17.04 -6.98
C MET A 82 7.41 16.23 -5.70
N ALA A 83 6.35 16.48 -4.95
CA ALA A 83 5.98 15.66 -3.80
C ALA A 83 5.39 14.32 -4.27
N ILE A 84 5.71 13.27 -3.54
CA ILE A 84 5.01 11.99 -3.65
C ILE A 84 3.99 11.98 -2.52
N PRO A 85 2.68 11.98 -2.82
CA PRO A 85 1.63 12.03 -1.80
C PRO A 85 1.68 10.83 -0.85
N ASP A 86 1.09 11.00 0.32
CA ASP A 86 0.81 9.90 1.23
C ASP A 86 -0.20 8.96 0.59
N LEU A 87 -0.01 7.67 0.83
CA LEU A 87 -0.79 6.62 0.20
C LEU A 87 -1.78 6.02 1.21
N THR A 88 -2.88 5.48 0.70
CA THR A 88 -3.89 4.80 1.51
C THR A 88 -4.15 3.40 0.97
N ILE A 89 -4.58 2.50 1.84
CA ILE A 89 -5.11 1.20 1.43
C ILE A 89 -6.61 1.14 1.71
N GLU A 90 -7.36 0.49 0.83
CA GLU A 90 -8.79 0.24 1.00
C GLU A 90 -9.08 -1.26 0.96
N ASP A 91 -9.96 -1.75 1.84
CA ASP A 91 -10.43 -3.14 1.84
C ASP A 91 -11.69 -3.30 0.96
N ASP A 92 -12.12 -4.55 0.75
CA ASP A 92 -13.31 -4.86 -0.05
C ASP A 92 -14.63 -4.38 0.61
N GLN A 93 -14.59 -3.91 1.85
CA GLN A 93 -15.72 -3.33 2.58
C GLN A 93 -15.75 -1.79 2.47
N GLY A 94 -14.73 -1.18 1.84
CA GLY A 94 -14.58 0.26 1.71
C GLY A 94 -13.96 0.95 2.93
N ASN A 95 -13.40 0.18 3.87
CA ASN A 95 -12.61 0.79 4.94
C ASN A 95 -11.25 1.20 4.40
N THR A 96 -10.80 2.39 4.80
CA THR A 96 -9.51 2.95 4.40
C THR A 96 -8.58 3.06 5.59
N TYR A 97 -7.29 2.84 5.35
CA TYR A 97 -6.22 2.98 6.32
C TYR A 97 -5.13 3.85 5.73
N ASP A 98 -4.72 4.85 6.50
CA ASP A 98 -3.70 5.80 6.08
C ASP A 98 -2.30 5.24 6.35
N GLU A 99 -1.34 5.68 5.56
CA GLU A 99 0.08 5.42 5.79
C GLU A 99 0.53 6.02 7.13
N LEU A 100 1.28 5.27 7.91
CA LEU A 100 1.80 5.75 9.19
C LEU A 100 2.93 6.77 8.98
N PRO A 101 2.89 7.92 9.67
CA PRO A 101 3.90 8.98 9.53
C PRO A 101 5.23 8.62 10.21
N ASN A 102 5.30 7.53 10.95
CA ASN A 102 6.49 7.05 11.65
C ASN A 102 6.83 5.63 11.21
N GLY A 103 7.93 5.48 10.48
CA GLY A 103 8.49 4.20 10.04
C GLY A 103 9.67 3.70 10.90
N GLU A 104 9.81 4.18 12.14
CA GLU A 104 10.86 3.69 13.03
C GLU A 104 10.78 2.17 13.21
N GLY A 105 11.92 1.50 13.07
CA GLY A 105 11.99 0.03 13.06
C GLY A 105 11.70 -0.63 11.71
N VAL A 106 11.34 0.15 10.67
CA VAL A 106 11.15 -0.34 9.30
C VAL A 106 12.44 -0.18 8.49
N SER A 107 13.02 -1.28 8.05
CA SER A 107 14.21 -1.24 7.18
C SER A 107 13.83 -0.67 5.81
N GLY A 108 14.60 0.32 5.33
CA GLY A 108 14.34 0.94 4.04
C GLY A 108 13.03 1.72 3.98
N TRP A 109 12.56 2.29 5.09
CA TRP A 109 11.42 3.20 5.08
C TRP A 109 11.73 4.45 4.26
N ILE A 110 10.85 4.80 3.32
CA ILE A 110 11.07 5.92 2.38
C ILE A 110 10.67 7.29 2.92
N GLY A 111 10.26 7.37 4.19
CA GLY A 111 9.81 8.62 4.80
C GLY A 111 8.33 8.91 4.51
N TYR A 112 7.78 9.89 5.22
CA TYR A 112 6.39 10.34 5.10
C TYR A 112 6.28 11.58 4.19
N LEU A 113 7.11 12.60 4.40
CA LEU A 113 7.16 13.79 3.55
C LEU A 113 8.21 13.59 2.46
N ARG A 114 7.78 13.06 1.33
CA ARG A 114 8.65 12.63 0.23
C ARG A 114 8.67 13.62 -0.92
N GLN A 115 9.86 13.86 -1.47
CA GLN A 115 10.04 14.64 -2.68
C GLN A 115 11.04 13.93 -3.59
N ALA A 116 10.71 13.82 -4.87
CA ALA A 116 11.58 13.24 -5.87
C ALA A 116 11.97 14.28 -6.92
N ARG A 117 13.26 14.32 -7.28
CA ARG A 117 13.77 15.11 -8.40
C ARG A 117 13.37 14.47 -9.73
N PRO A 118 13.48 15.20 -10.86
CA PRO A 118 13.29 14.61 -12.18
C PRO A 118 14.09 13.32 -12.36
N ALA A 119 13.42 12.28 -12.86
CA ALA A 119 13.97 10.93 -13.08
C ALA A 119 14.48 10.20 -11.82
N GLU A 120 14.25 10.74 -10.63
CA GLU A 120 14.60 10.07 -9.37
C GLU A 120 13.58 8.97 -9.04
N SER A 121 14.10 7.84 -8.57
CA SER A 121 13.33 6.72 -8.01
C SER A 121 13.51 6.69 -6.50
N MET A 122 12.41 6.62 -5.79
CA MET A 122 12.37 6.34 -4.34
C MET A 122 11.92 4.90 -4.16
N ASP A 123 12.82 4.05 -3.64
CA ASP A 123 12.56 2.62 -3.47
C ASP A 123 12.63 2.26 -1.99
N GLY A 124 11.62 1.57 -1.49
CA GLY A 124 11.60 1.09 -0.11
C GLY A 124 10.20 0.80 0.41
N HIS A 125 10.02 0.89 1.73
CA HIS A 125 8.80 0.49 2.40
C HIS A 125 7.98 1.69 2.86
N ILE A 126 6.67 1.54 2.75
CA ILE A 126 5.67 2.29 3.49
C ILE A 126 4.97 1.34 4.48
N VAL A 127 4.35 1.88 5.52
CA VAL A 127 3.78 1.08 6.60
C VAL A 127 2.39 1.56 6.97
N PHE A 128 1.49 0.61 7.21
CA PHE A 128 0.12 0.81 7.68
C PHE A 128 -0.11 0.02 8.97
N ASP A 129 -1.09 0.44 9.77
CA ASP A 129 -1.65 -0.37 10.85
C ASP A 129 -3.07 -0.80 10.45
N ALA A 130 -3.22 -2.05 10.04
CA ALA A 130 -4.46 -2.54 9.47
C ALA A 130 -4.69 -4.03 9.78
N PRO A 131 -5.96 -4.50 9.85
CA PRO A 131 -6.25 -5.93 10.01
C PRO A 131 -5.82 -6.70 8.76
N PRO A 132 -5.35 -7.95 8.89
CA PRO A 132 -4.95 -8.76 7.74
C PRO A 132 -6.13 -9.07 6.83
N ARG A 133 -6.17 -8.43 5.67
CA ARG A 133 -7.22 -8.56 4.65
C ARG A 133 -6.62 -8.39 3.26
N HIS A 134 -7.44 -8.61 2.25
CA HIS A 134 -7.17 -8.17 0.89
C HIS A 134 -7.31 -6.65 0.80
N TYR A 135 -6.36 -5.99 0.15
CA TYR A 135 -6.32 -4.54 0.02
C TYR A 135 -6.06 -4.08 -1.41
N LYS A 136 -6.47 -2.87 -1.69
CA LYS A 136 -6.05 -2.11 -2.85
C LYS A 136 -5.27 -0.89 -2.37
N LEU A 137 -4.04 -0.73 -2.82
CA LEU A 137 -3.26 0.47 -2.57
C LEU A 137 -3.73 1.57 -3.52
N ARG A 138 -4.17 2.67 -2.96
CA ARG A 138 -4.55 3.86 -3.69
C ARG A 138 -3.30 4.73 -3.90
N VAL A 139 -2.89 4.87 -5.16
CA VAL A 139 -1.79 5.73 -5.59
C VAL A 139 -2.34 6.97 -6.28
N LEU A 140 -1.69 8.11 -6.05
CA LEU A 140 -2.14 9.43 -6.47
C LEU A 140 -1.09 10.07 -7.39
N ASP A 141 -1.53 11.02 -8.21
CA ASP A 141 -0.62 11.95 -8.88
C ASP A 141 -0.06 13.00 -7.90
N GLU A 142 0.84 13.84 -8.37
CA GLU A 142 1.50 14.88 -7.59
C GLU A 142 0.54 15.96 -7.05
N THR A 143 -0.66 16.08 -7.61
CA THR A 143 -1.70 17.03 -7.19
C THR A 143 -2.75 16.40 -6.29
N GLY A 144 -2.86 15.06 -6.29
CA GLY A 144 -3.91 14.31 -5.60
C GLY A 144 -5.25 14.24 -6.35
N ASP A 145 -5.33 14.79 -7.57
CA ASP A 145 -6.57 14.87 -8.36
C ASP A 145 -6.89 13.56 -9.10
N HIS A 146 -5.85 12.81 -9.47
CA HIS A 146 -5.99 11.54 -10.15
C HIS A 146 -5.50 10.39 -9.29
N ALA A 147 -6.17 9.26 -9.39
CA ALA A 147 -5.85 8.07 -8.63
C ALA A 147 -5.89 6.81 -9.48
N ALA A 148 -5.09 5.84 -9.09
CA ALA A 148 -5.21 4.45 -9.53
C ALA A 148 -5.18 3.53 -8.30
N LEU A 149 -5.65 2.31 -8.47
CA LEU A 149 -5.62 1.27 -7.45
C LEU A 149 -4.65 0.17 -7.87
N ILE A 150 -3.86 -0.33 -6.93
CA ILE A 150 -3.02 -1.51 -7.14
C ILE A 150 -3.54 -2.60 -6.23
N ASP A 151 -3.99 -3.69 -6.83
CA ASP A 151 -4.54 -4.85 -6.15
C ASP A 151 -3.42 -5.59 -5.40
N ILE A 152 -3.61 -5.76 -4.08
CA ILE A 152 -2.65 -6.42 -3.21
C ILE A 152 -3.32 -7.65 -2.60
N PRO A 153 -3.03 -8.85 -3.12
CA PRO A 153 -3.62 -10.07 -2.60
C PRO A 153 -3.17 -10.32 -1.15
N LEU A 154 -4.05 -10.91 -0.36
CA LEU A 154 -3.71 -11.35 0.99
C LEU A 154 -2.70 -12.50 0.92
N ASN A 155 -1.43 -12.19 1.09
CA ASN A 155 -0.36 -13.17 1.21
C ASN A 155 0.14 -13.19 2.64
N PHE A 156 -0.09 -14.28 3.35
CA PHE A 156 0.70 -14.59 4.52
C PHE A 156 1.95 -15.34 4.03
N ASN A 157 3.05 -14.64 3.86
CA ASN A 157 4.33 -15.33 3.94
C ASN A 157 4.40 -15.81 5.38
N ALA A 158 4.00 -17.07 5.59
CA ALA A 158 4.33 -17.75 6.83
C ALA A 158 5.82 -17.53 7.00
N GLU A 159 6.22 -16.85 8.07
CA GLU A 159 7.59 -16.84 8.53
C GLU A 159 7.99 -18.31 8.53
N SER A 160 8.80 -18.71 7.56
CA SER A 160 9.20 -20.09 7.37
C SER A 160 9.87 -20.43 8.69
N PRO A 161 9.34 -21.36 9.52
CA PRO A 161 10.02 -21.73 10.75
C PRO A 161 11.41 -22.09 10.31
N ALA A 162 12.42 -21.39 10.87
CA ALA A 162 13.81 -21.57 10.53
C ALA A 162 14.06 -23.08 10.39
N ALA A 163 14.43 -23.52 9.19
CA ALA A 163 14.64 -24.93 8.93
C ALA A 163 15.52 -25.45 10.05
N PRO A 164 15.16 -26.54 10.75
CA PRO A 164 15.96 -27.05 11.85
C PRO A 164 17.38 -27.21 11.33
N MET A 165 18.32 -26.50 11.96
CA MET A 165 19.71 -26.58 11.57
C MET A 165 20.10 -28.06 11.56
N PRO A 166 20.72 -28.57 10.50
CA PRO A 166 21.15 -29.95 10.46
C PRO A 166 22.06 -30.15 11.67
N ILE A 167 21.62 -31.03 12.57
CA ILE A 167 22.44 -31.42 13.73
C ILE A 167 23.71 -32.00 13.11
N LEU A 168 24.82 -31.27 13.23
CA LEU A 168 26.13 -31.79 12.84
C LEU A 168 26.34 -33.06 13.64
N SER A 169 26.16 -34.22 13.02
CA SER A 169 26.44 -35.51 13.65
C SER A 169 27.89 -35.47 14.10
N THR A 170 28.11 -35.45 15.41
CA THR A 170 29.44 -35.59 16.00
C THR A 170 30.10 -36.82 15.40
N PRO A 171 31.29 -36.72 14.78
CA PRO A 171 32.00 -37.92 14.29
C PRO A 171 32.09 -38.96 15.42
N GLY A 172 31.62 -40.16 15.14
CA GLY A 172 31.52 -41.22 16.10
C GLY A 172 32.82 -41.42 16.88
N ALA A 173 32.71 -41.55 18.20
CA ALA A 173 33.82 -41.91 19.05
C ALA A 173 34.49 -43.18 18.53
N PRO A 174 35.85 -43.26 18.51
CA PRO A 174 36.53 -44.43 18.04
C PRO A 174 36.17 -45.64 18.91
N ALA A 175 35.94 -46.78 18.27
CA ALA A 175 35.60 -48.04 18.92
C ALA A 175 36.75 -48.47 19.91
N PRO A 176 36.41 -49.01 21.08
CA PRO A 176 37.41 -49.46 22.04
C PRO A 176 38.25 -50.60 21.43
N LEU A 177 39.55 -50.43 21.51
CA LEU A 177 40.55 -51.46 21.11
C LEU A 177 40.35 -52.72 21.97
N THR A 178 39.92 -53.79 21.33
CA THR A 178 39.92 -55.13 21.97
C THR A 178 41.37 -55.57 22.16
N SER A 179 41.74 -55.77 23.44
CA SER A 179 43.04 -56.31 23.83
C SER A 179 43.16 -57.79 23.44
N PRO A 180 44.24 -58.25 22.79
CA PRO A 180 44.40 -59.68 22.49
C PRO A 180 44.68 -60.47 23.75
N GLY A 181 43.87 -61.51 23.99
CA GLY A 181 44.03 -62.45 25.07
C GLY A 181 45.36 -63.22 25.02
N LYS A 182 46.01 -63.20 26.14
CA LYS A 182 47.23 -63.96 26.39
C LYS A 182 46.89 -65.45 26.62
N LYS A 183 47.48 -66.32 25.86
CA LYS A 183 47.61 -67.73 26.18
C LYS A 183 48.84 -67.94 27.10
#